data_3617e3fb8d371f6cad5408978dd57068
#
_entry.id   3617e3fb8d371f6cad5408978dd57068
#
_cell.length_a   1.000
_cell.length_b   1.000
_cell.length_c   1.000
_cell.angle_alpha   90.00
_cell.angle_beta   90.00
_cell.angle_gamma   90.00
#
_symmetry.space_group_name_H-M   'P 1'
#
loop_
_entity.id
_entity.type
_entity.pdbx_description
1 polymer ?
#
loop_
_entity_poly.entity_id
_entity_poly.type
_entity_poly.pdbx_seq_one_letter_code
_entity_poly.pdbx_strand_id
1 'polypeptide(L)'
;AAGIDIEIVREPRDGYWSNVWNKKGWCACYWGGRPTVDWMFASAYVEDSEWNDTAWRNTEAADRFNDLVVQGRAELDPAKRAEIYYEAQRLIHDDGGAIVPMFANYVMGKSPEVRHGENVASNWENDGNRATERWWMA
;
A
#
# COMPACT_ATOMS: atom_id res chain seq x y z
N ALA A 1 17.67 0.59 21.28
CA ALA A 1 17.28 -0.59 20.50
C ALA A 1 16.07 -1.23 21.17
N ALA A 2 15.14 -1.75 20.38
CA ALA A 2 13.87 -2.33 20.89
C ALA A 2 14.06 -3.72 21.55
N GLY A 3 15.28 -4.25 21.62
CA GLY A 3 15.57 -5.57 22.19
C GLY A 3 15.10 -6.74 21.32
N ILE A 4 14.77 -6.47 20.06
CA ILE A 4 14.40 -7.51 19.09
C ILE A 4 15.65 -7.84 18.27
N ASP A 5 16.02 -9.13 18.25
CA ASP A 5 17.13 -9.64 17.47
C ASP A 5 16.61 -10.08 16.09
N ILE A 6 17.11 -9.46 15.03
CA ILE A 6 16.67 -9.72 13.66
C ILE A 6 17.88 -10.10 12.80
N GLU A 7 17.86 -11.31 12.26
CA GLU A 7 18.81 -11.73 11.25
C GLU A 7 18.36 -11.27 9.86
N ILE A 8 19.15 -10.38 9.24
CA ILE A 8 18.83 -9.85 7.90
C ILE A 8 19.50 -10.71 6.84
N VAL A 9 18.68 -11.43 6.08
CA VAL A 9 19.11 -12.18 4.91
C VAL A 9 18.97 -11.30 3.66
N ARG A 10 20.09 -10.92 3.04
CA ARG A 10 20.08 -10.12 1.82
C ARG A 10 19.88 -11.03 0.62
N GLU A 11 18.82 -10.81 -0.11
CA GLU A 11 18.50 -11.53 -1.33
C GLU A 11 18.95 -10.77 -2.59
N PRO A 12 19.28 -11.45 -3.69
CA PRO A 12 19.56 -10.80 -4.96
C PRO A 12 18.35 -9.99 -5.46
N ARG A 13 18.61 -8.87 -6.12
CA ARG A 13 17.55 -8.08 -6.75
C ARG A 13 16.86 -8.86 -7.87
N ASP A 14 17.66 -9.55 -8.66
CA ASP A 14 17.15 -10.40 -9.74
C ASP A 14 16.41 -11.60 -9.16
N GLY A 15 15.17 -11.78 -9.57
CA GLY A 15 14.31 -12.86 -9.09
C GLY A 15 13.70 -12.63 -7.70
N TYR A 16 13.86 -11.44 -7.07
CA TYR A 16 13.26 -11.16 -5.76
C TYR A 16 11.75 -11.37 -5.76
N TRP A 17 11.07 -10.82 -6.73
CA TRP A 17 9.60 -10.91 -6.84
C TRP A 17 9.08 -12.30 -7.18
N SER A 18 9.90 -13.13 -7.83
CA SER A 18 9.51 -14.51 -8.18
C SER A 18 9.91 -15.54 -7.14
N ASN A 19 10.96 -15.28 -6.34
CA ASN A 19 11.55 -16.30 -5.47
C ASN A 19 11.42 -15.97 -3.97
N VAL A 20 11.19 -14.70 -3.62
CA VAL A 20 11.13 -14.23 -2.22
C VAL A 20 9.74 -13.74 -1.86
N TRP A 21 9.24 -12.70 -2.56
CA TRP A 21 7.94 -12.13 -2.28
C TRP A 21 6.82 -13.16 -2.53
N ASN A 22 5.88 -13.27 -1.62
CA ASN A 22 4.83 -14.31 -1.61
C ASN A 22 5.33 -15.76 -1.71
N LYS A 23 6.61 -16.01 -1.41
CA LYS A 23 7.21 -17.35 -1.40
C LYS A 23 7.86 -17.67 -0.06
N LYS A 24 8.50 -16.70 0.59
CA LYS A 24 9.11 -16.87 1.91
C LYS A 24 8.15 -16.39 2.99
N GLY A 25 8.28 -16.96 4.18
CA GLY A 25 7.36 -16.68 5.30
C GLY A 25 7.40 -15.23 5.79
N TRP A 26 8.51 -14.52 5.60
CA TRP A 26 8.64 -13.09 5.88
C TRP A 26 9.67 -12.46 4.96
N CYS A 27 9.32 -11.33 4.39
CA CYS A 27 10.22 -10.53 3.59
C CYS A 27 9.87 -9.04 3.67
N ALA A 28 10.84 -8.18 3.35
CA ALA A 28 10.59 -6.76 3.18
C ALA A 28 10.22 -6.47 1.72
N CYS A 29 9.12 -5.79 1.49
CA CYS A 29 8.69 -5.35 0.16
C CYS A 29 8.26 -3.89 0.19
N TYR A 30 7.91 -3.34 -0.96
CA TYR A 30 7.32 -2.01 -1.06
C TYR A 30 6.07 -2.03 -1.93
N TRP A 31 5.17 -1.12 -1.65
CA TRP A 31 3.99 -0.89 -2.45
C TRP A 31 3.97 0.54 -2.96
N GLY A 32 3.63 0.72 -4.22
CA GLY A 32 3.31 2.04 -4.75
C GLY A 32 2.00 2.56 -4.15
N GLY A 33 1.86 3.89 -4.06
CA GLY A 33 0.65 4.52 -3.55
C GLY A 33 -0.60 4.10 -4.32
N ARG A 34 -1.73 4.06 -3.61
CA ARG A 34 -3.05 3.85 -4.20
C ARG A 34 -3.91 5.09 -3.96
N PRO A 35 -4.78 5.49 -4.91
CA PRO A 35 -5.64 6.66 -4.75
C PRO A 35 -6.61 6.56 -3.58
N THR A 36 -7.00 5.35 -3.21
CA THR A 36 -7.94 5.08 -2.11
C THR A 36 -7.45 3.94 -1.24
N VAL A 37 -7.87 3.95 0.02
CA VAL A 37 -7.59 2.86 0.95
C VAL A 37 -8.21 1.53 0.46
N ASP A 38 -9.40 1.59 -0.11
CA ASP A 38 -10.06 0.41 -0.68
C ASP A 38 -9.22 -0.27 -1.77
N TRP A 39 -8.60 0.53 -2.64
CA TRP A 39 -7.75 -0.05 -3.67
C TRP A 39 -6.51 -0.74 -3.07
N MET A 40 -5.92 -0.19 -2.01
CA MET A 40 -4.84 -0.87 -1.30
C MET A 40 -5.30 -2.16 -0.65
N PHE A 41 -6.48 -2.17 -0.02
CA PHE A 41 -7.08 -3.38 0.56
C PHE A 41 -7.29 -4.46 -0.50
N ALA A 42 -7.92 -4.10 -1.61
CA ALA A 42 -8.18 -5.01 -2.72
C ALA A 42 -6.89 -5.55 -3.37
N SER A 43 -5.80 -4.77 -3.33
CA SER A 43 -4.53 -5.21 -3.94
C SER A 43 -3.76 -6.16 -3.05
N ALA A 44 -3.65 -5.88 -1.74
CA ALA A 44 -2.64 -6.49 -0.89
C ALA A 44 -3.19 -7.38 0.23
N TYR A 45 -4.48 -7.24 0.60
CA TYR A 45 -4.96 -7.84 1.86
C TYR A 45 -6.23 -8.67 1.74
N VAL A 46 -7.09 -8.46 0.74
CA VAL A 46 -8.28 -9.32 0.57
C VAL A 46 -7.86 -10.75 0.23
N GLU A 47 -8.62 -11.72 0.71
CA GLU A 47 -8.31 -13.13 0.59
C GLU A 47 -8.11 -13.59 -0.87
N ASP A 48 -8.94 -13.09 -1.78
CA ASP A 48 -8.93 -13.46 -3.20
C ASP A 48 -7.82 -12.77 -4.02
N SER A 49 -7.06 -11.86 -3.42
CA SER A 49 -5.98 -11.19 -4.14
C SER A 49 -4.82 -12.14 -4.39
N GLU A 50 -4.37 -12.23 -5.64
CA GLU A 50 -3.11 -12.90 -6.01
C GLU A 50 -1.89 -12.28 -5.30
N TRP A 51 -2.01 -11.02 -4.87
CA TRP A 51 -0.99 -10.24 -4.19
C TRP A 51 -1.27 -10.09 -2.69
N ASN A 52 -2.04 -11.01 -2.11
CA ASN A 52 -2.23 -11.03 -0.66
C ASN A 52 -0.87 -11.21 0.02
N ASP A 53 -0.29 -10.11 0.43
CA ASP A 53 1.13 -9.93 0.78
C ASP A 53 1.54 -10.77 2.00
N THR A 54 0.57 -11.01 2.88
CA THR A 54 0.79 -11.74 4.13
C THR A 54 0.18 -13.14 4.13
N ALA A 55 -0.47 -13.54 3.03
CA ALA A 55 -1.27 -14.77 2.95
C ALA A 55 -2.35 -14.85 4.05
N TRP A 56 -2.80 -13.72 4.54
CA TRP A 56 -3.76 -13.58 5.63
C TRP A 56 -5.15 -14.07 5.21
N ARG A 57 -5.55 -15.18 5.79
CA ARG A 57 -6.81 -15.88 5.49
C ARG A 57 -7.13 -16.91 6.55
N ASN A 58 -8.37 -17.42 6.55
CA ASN A 58 -8.84 -18.48 7.44
C ASN A 58 -8.74 -18.10 8.92
N THR A 59 -8.89 -16.83 9.26
CA THR A 59 -9.02 -16.33 10.63
C THR A 59 -10.28 -15.48 10.73
N GLU A 60 -10.88 -15.41 11.92
CA GLU A 60 -12.05 -14.56 12.17
C GLU A 60 -11.78 -13.10 11.79
N ALA A 61 -10.57 -12.61 12.05
CA ALA A 61 -10.16 -11.25 11.70
C ALA A 61 -10.06 -11.05 10.19
N ALA A 62 -9.54 -12.02 9.45
CA ALA A 62 -9.48 -11.96 7.98
C ALA A 62 -10.87 -11.99 7.36
N ASP A 63 -11.77 -12.87 7.84
CA ASP A 63 -13.16 -12.94 7.38
C ASP A 63 -13.87 -11.62 7.64
N ARG A 64 -13.74 -11.08 8.86
CA ARG A 64 -14.30 -9.77 9.22
C ARG A 64 -13.76 -8.64 8.35
N PHE A 65 -12.46 -8.65 8.05
CA PHE A 65 -11.85 -7.67 7.15
C PHE A 65 -12.45 -7.72 5.74
N ASN A 66 -12.60 -8.92 5.16
CA ASN A 66 -13.20 -9.07 3.84
C ASN A 66 -14.65 -8.56 3.82
N ASP A 67 -15.43 -8.85 4.85
CA ASP A 67 -16.80 -8.32 5.01
C ASP A 67 -16.83 -6.80 5.08
N LEU A 68 -15.92 -6.19 5.84
CA LEU A 68 -15.81 -4.72 5.95
C LEU A 68 -15.45 -4.05 4.62
N VAL A 69 -14.58 -4.66 3.83
CA VAL A 69 -14.25 -4.14 2.49
C VAL A 69 -15.49 -4.12 1.60
N VAL A 70 -16.29 -5.18 1.61
CA VAL A 70 -17.57 -5.24 0.85
C VAL A 70 -18.57 -4.21 1.37
N GLN A 71 -18.74 -4.10 2.69
CA GLN A 71 -19.62 -3.12 3.32
C GLN A 71 -19.20 -1.69 3.00
N GLY A 72 -17.91 -1.37 3.09
CA GLY A 72 -17.37 -0.03 2.82
C GLY A 72 -17.61 0.42 1.37
N ARG A 73 -17.57 -0.51 0.41
CA ARG A 73 -17.90 -0.23 -1.00
C ARG A 73 -19.38 0.06 -1.21
N ALA A 74 -20.24 -0.58 -0.45
CA ALA A 74 -21.70 -0.39 -0.54
C ALA A 74 -22.19 0.85 0.23
N GLU A 75 -21.41 1.35 1.21
CA GLU A 75 -21.81 2.47 2.07
C GLU A 75 -21.71 3.81 1.32
N LEU A 76 -22.82 4.54 1.24
CA LEU A 76 -22.90 5.83 0.56
C LEU A 76 -22.58 7.01 1.49
N ASP A 77 -22.83 6.86 2.79
CA ASP A 77 -22.49 7.88 3.78
C ASP A 77 -20.96 7.91 3.99
N PRO A 78 -20.28 9.03 3.69
CA PRO A 78 -18.83 9.09 3.79
C PRO A 78 -18.30 8.96 5.22
N ALA A 79 -19.06 9.36 6.23
CA ALA A 79 -18.65 9.24 7.63
C ALA A 79 -18.71 7.78 8.07
N LYS A 80 -19.81 7.09 7.80
CA LYS A 80 -19.94 5.66 8.10
C LYS A 80 -18.93 4.82 7.33
N ARG A 81 -18.70 5.13 6.05
CA ARG A 81 -17.67 4.47 5.25
C ARG A 81 -16.27 4.64 5.85
N ALA A 82 -15.96 5.83 6.37
CA ALA A 82 -14.70 6.08 7.04
C ALA A 82 -14.54 5.22 8.31
N GLU A 83 -15.59 5.06 9.11
CA GLU A 83 -15.59 4.18 10.30
C GLU A 83 -15.36 2.71 9.91
N ILE A 84 -16.03 2.22 8.86
CA ILE A 84 -15.85 0.86 8.35
C ILE A 84 -14.39 0.63 7.92
N TYR A 85 -13.82 1.54 7.14
CA TYR A 85 -12.44 1.40 6.68
C TYR A 85 -11.42 1.62 7.80
N TYR A 86 -11.74 2.40 8.82
CA TYR A 86 -10.90 2.50 10.00
C TYR A 86 -10.82 1.17 10.76
N GLU A 87 -11.96 0.48 10.95
CA GLU A 87 -11.99 -0.86 11.55
C GLU A 87 -11.17 -1.86 10.70
N ALA A 88 -11.33 -1.82 9.38
CA ALA A 88 -10.56 -2.67 8.46
C ALA A 88 -9.04 -2.43 8.59
N GLN A 89 -8.60 -1.18 8.66
CA GLN A 89 -7.18 -0.85 8.88
C GLN A 89 -6.67 -1.37 10.22
N ARG A 90 -7.48 -1.28 11.27
CA ARG A 90 -7.12 -1.79 12.59
C ARG A 90 -6.93 -3.31 12.58
N LEU A 91 -7.79 -4.05 11.88
CA LEU A 91 -7.63 -5.50 11.74
C LEU A 91 -6.33 -5.88 11.03
N ILE A 92 -5.96 -5.16 9.96
CA ILE A 92 -4.65 -5.37 9.31
C ILE A 92 -3.50 -5.12 10.29
N HIS A 93 -3.58 -4.04 11.07
CA HIS A 93 -2.55 -3.70 12.04
C HIS A 93 -2.42 -4.75 13.14
N ASP A 94 -3.55 -5.23 13.66
CA ASP A 94 -3.59 -6.08 14.85
C ASP A 94 -3.35 -7.57 14.50
N ASP A 95 -3.78 -8.04 13.32
CA ASP A 95 -3.78 -9.45 12.93
C ASP A 95 -3.26 -9.73 11.50
N GLY A 96 -3.23 -8.72 10.64
CA GLY A 96 -2.97 -8.90 9.19
C GLY A 96 -1.54 -9.30 8.82
N GLY A 97 -0.63 -9.43 9.78
CA GLY A 97 0.75 -9.87 9.56
C GLY A 97 1.65 -8.87 8.84
N ALA A 98 1.19 -7.63 8.60
CA ALA A 98 1.95 -6.60 7.92
C ALA A 98 2.52 -5.57 8.90
N ILE A 99 3.80 -5.27 8.79
CA ILE A 99 4.44 -4.17 9.51
C ILE A 99 4.78 -3.09 8.50
N VAL A 100 4.14 -1.92 8.61
CA VAL A 100 4.40 -0.74 7.75
C VAL A 100 5.26 0.25 8.54
N PRO A 101 6.60 0.16 8.46
CA PRO A 101 7.48 0.96 9.31
C PRO A 101 7.61 2.41 8.85
N MET A 102 7.35 2.70 7.58
CA MET A 102 7.53 4.03 7.00
C MET A 102 6.77 4.20 5.67
N PHE A 103 6.55 5.47 5.33
CA PHE A 103 6.16 5.89 3.99
C PHE A 103 7.33 6.62 3.34
N ALA A 104 7.80 6.12 2.20
CA ALA A 104 8.87 6.75 1.45
C ALA A 104 8.33 7.90 0.60
N ASN A 105 9.03 9.03 0.62
CA ASN A 105 8.71 10.15 -0.27
C ASN A 105 9.20 9.86 -1.69
N TYR A 106 8.41 10.24 -2.69
CA TYR A 106 8.90 10.37 -4.05
C TYR A 106 9.79 11.62 -4.14
N VAL A 107 11.05 11.42 -4.50
CA VAL A 107 12.01 12.52 -4.66
C VAL A 107 12.32 12.68 -6.14
N MET A 108 12.02 13.85 -6.66
CA MET A 108 12.20 14.18 -8.09
C MET A 108 13.02 15.45 -8.24
N GLY A 109 13.90 15.45 -9.23
CA GLY A 109 14.60 16.65 -9.69
C GLY A 109 13.99 17.15 -11.00
N LYS A 110 13.92 18.47 -11.16
CA LYS A 110 13.54 19.11 -12.43
C LYS A 110 14.43 20.30 -12.74
N SER A 111 14.57 20.64 -14.03
CA SER A 111 15.18 21.89 -14.43
C SER A 111 14.39 23.09 -13.88
N PRO A 112 15.06 24.21 -13.52
CA PRO A 112 14.36 25.43 -13.13
C PRO A 112 13.49 26.02 -14.25
N GLU A 113 13.66 25.62 -15.48
CA GLU A 113 12.83 26.00 -16.62
C GLU A 113 11.49 25.24 -16.68
N VAL A 114 11.41 24.07 -16.03
CA VAL A 114 10.15 23.30 -15.95
C VAL A 114 9.24 23.91 -14.89
N ARG A 115 8.02 24.20 -15.27
CA ARG A 115 6.96 24.75 -14.41
C ARG A 115 5.82 23.75 -14.25
N HIS A 116 5.10 23.88 -13.16
CA HIS A 116 3.89 23.13 -12.86
C HIS A 116 2.92 23.99 -12.05
N GLY A 117 1.67 23.58 -11.94
CA GLY A 117 0.68 24.23 -11.08
C GLY A 117 1.00 24.02 -9.58
N GLU A 118 0.23 24.67 -8.71
CA GLU A 118 0.40 24.60 -7.26
C GLU A 118 0.21 23.17 -6.70
N ASN A 119 -0.71 22.43 -7.29
CA ASN A 119 -1.06 21.08 -6.82
C ASN A 119 -0.32 20.04 -7.66
N VAL A 120 0.53 19.27 -6.99
CA VAL A 120 1.24 18.12 -7.55
C VAL A 120 0.69 16.86 -6.88
N ALA A 121 0.30 15.88 -7.68
CA ALA A 121 -0.19 14.61 -7.15
C ALA A 121 0.96 13.82 -6.48
N SER A 122 0.68 13.25 -5.31
CA SER A 122 1.67 12.57 -4.47
C SER A 122 1.51 11.05 -4.43
N ASN A 123 0.51 10.51 -5.14
CA ASN A 123 0.24 9.07 -5.12
C ASN A 123 1.24 8.27 -5.96
N TRP A 124 1.88 8.89 -6.94
CA TRP A 124 2.97 8.33 -7.75
C TRP A 124 3.96 9.41 -8.18
N GLU A 125 5.09 8.99 -8.73
CA GLU A 125 6.14 9.84 -9.28
C GLU A 125 5.60 10.78 -10.38
N ASN A 126 6.35 11.83 -10.67
CA ASN A 126 6.06 12.72 -11.80
C ASN A 126 4.60 13.21 -11.85
N ASP A 127 4.11 13.73 -10.71
CA ASP A 127 2.75 14.25 -10.61
C ASP A 127 1.67 13.18 -10.88
N GLY A 128 1.81 12.01 -10.24
CA GLY A 128 0.92 10.87 -10.47
C GLY A 128 1.03 10.30 -11.89
N ASN A 129 2.24 10.31 -12.45
CA ASN A 129 2.57 9.94 -13.84
C ASN A 129 1.92 10.84 -14.91
N ARG A 130 1.54 12.07 -14.55
CA ARG A 130 0.87 13.03 -15.44
C ARG A 130 1.68 14.30 -15.70
N ALA A 131 2.99 14.30 -15.40
CA ALA A 131 3.84 15.45 -15.62
C ALA A 131 3.81 15.93 -17.09
N THR A 132 3.81 15.02 -18.06
CA THR A 132 3.74 15.35 -19.48
C THR A 132 2.46 16.06 -19.91
N GLU A 133 1.39 15.94 -19.14
CA GLU A 133 0.10 16.62 -19.40
C GLU A 133 -0.03 17.95 -18.66
N ARG A 134 0.66 18.07 -17.51
CA ARG A 134 0.40 19.13 -16.52
C ARG A 134 1.57 20.09 -16.30
N TRP A 135 2.76 19.71 -16.75
CA TRP A 135 3.97 20.51 -16.61
C TRP A 135 4.34 21.13 -17.95
N TRP A 136 5.00 22.27 -17.93
CA TRP A 136 5.36 23.02 -19.15
C TRP A 136 6.76 23.63 -19.01
N MET A 137 7.35 24.00 -20.13
CA MET A 137 8.59 24.77 -20.17
C MET A 137 8.27 26.27 -20.08
N ALA A 138 9.07 27.01 -19.30
CA ALA A 138 8.95 28.47 -19.16
C ALA A 138 9.89 29.20 -20.12
#